data_dd4f62774931de41a5898af336bcd367
#
_entry.id   dd4f62774931de41a5898af336bcd367
#
_cell.length_a   1.000
_cell.length_b   1.000
_cell.length_c   1.000
_cell.angle_alpha   90.00
_cell.angle_beta   90.00
_cell.angle_gamma   90.00
#
_symmetry.space_group_name_H-M   'P 1'
#
loop_
_entity.id
_entity.type
_entity.pdbx_description
1 polymer ?
#
loop_
_entity_poly.entity_id
_entity_poly.type
_entity_poly.pdbx_seq_one_letter_code
_entity_poly.pdbx_strand_id
1 'polypeptide(L)'
;MTESNRTEVGASVEGAPAEGPGARPDLVASGQKRLSLLERTLIAIVRRTFEPGLFSRALQYGQRTIGCGWIHHCTKHLRHVHGYERLPPLDRGQSYILIANHRSFFDLYVVFGDLVHRGLQHRIVFPVRSTFFYDNPLGLLVNGIMSFFAMYPPLFRDRKKALMNPLALEELAFLLRRGGMFAGIHPEGTRKRDDDPYTFLPAQRGVGKVIQDSRVPVIPVFINGLLNDLPKQVRSNFDRTGQDIFVVFGKPVEFGDLLDQGKSPKVHQAISDRVMQAVGELGLEEQKLRAARHGGSFVVEK
;
A
#
# COMPACT_ATOMS: atom_id res chain seq x y z
N MET A 1 22.49 -53.71 15.80
CA MET A 1 22.30 -53.39 14.39
C MET A 1 20.91 -52.80 14.23
N THR A 2 20.79 -51.50 14.28
CA THR A 2 19.56 -50.77 13.98
C THR A 2 19.99 -49.43 13.33
N GLU A 3 19.82 -49.38 12.03
CA GLU A 3 20.11 -48.18 11.22
C GLU A 3 19.08 -47.09 11.48
N SER A 4 19.61 -45.94 11.77
CA SER A 4 18.86 -44.68 11.94
C SER A 4 18.56 -44.08 10.55
N ASN A 5 17.30 -43.99 10.19
CA ASN A 5 16.82 -43.32 9.00
C ASN A 5 16.71 -41.82 9.31
N ARG A 6 17.65 -41.02 8.84
CA ARG A 6 17.57 -39.54 8.83
C ARG A 6 16.81 -39.11 7.58
N THR A 7 15.61 -38.64 7.75
CA THR A 7 14.84 -37.95 6.72
C THR A 7 15.38 -36.51 6.58
N GLU A 8 16.01 -36.23 5.45
CA GLU A 8 16.38 -34.88 5.03
C GLU A 8 15.11 -34.12 4.61
N VAL A 9 14.76 -33.10 5.36
CA VAL A 9 13.79 -32.09 4.95
C VAL A 9 14.55 -30.78 4.80
N GLY A 10 14.71 -30.33 3.60
CA GLY A 10 15.38 -29.06 3.32
C GLY A 10 15.54 -28.77 1.84
N ALA A 11 14.44 -28.69 1.10
CA ALA A 11 14.49 -28.06 -0.21
C ALA A 11 14.28 -26.55 -0.01
N SER A 12 15.39 -25.80 0.10
CA SER A 12 15.42 -24.36 -0.09
C SER A 12 15.05 -24.06 -1.54
N VAL A 13 13.93 -23.39 -1.75
CA VAL A 13 13.58 -22.81 -3.05
C VAL A 13 14.56 -21.66 -3.29
N GLU A 14 15.66 -21.93 -3.99
CA GLU A 14 16.52 -20.92 -4.56
C GLU A 14 15.71 -20.15 -5.62
N GLY A 15 15.21 -18.99 -5.26
CA GLY A 15 14.66 -18.04 -6.23
C GLY A 15 15.77 -17.57 -7.15
N ALA A 16 15.53 -17.59 -8.47
CA ALA A 16 16.43 -17.03 -9.47
C ALA A 16 16.89 -15.63 -9.06
N PRO A 17 18.16 -15.25 -9.26
CA PRO A 17 18.69 -13.95 -8.88
C PRO A 17 17.86 -12.85 -9.56
N ALA A 18 17.29 -11.96 -8.77
CA ALA A 18 16.55 -10.81 -9.28
C ALA A 18 17.52 -9.97 -10.14
N GLU A 19 17.18 -9.80 -11.41
CA GLU A 19 17.88 -8.83 -12.25
C GLU A 19 17.92 -7.49 -11.51
N GLY A 20 19.06 -6.81 -11.49
CA GLY A 20 19.22 -5.52 -10.81
C GLY A 20 18.13 -4.53 -11.24
N PRO A 21 17.87 -3.45 -10.47
CA PRO A 21 16.70 -2.59 -10.64
C PRO A 21 16.55 -1.91 -12.00
N GLY A 22 17.50 -2.09 -12.92
CA GLY A 22 17.49 -1.42 -14.22
C GLY A 22 17.69 0.09 -14.12
N ALA A 23 17.53 0.83 -15.22
CA ALA A 23 17.60 2.28 -15.22
C ALA A 23 16.31 2.87 -14.62
N ARG A 24 16.45 3.91 -13.79
CA ARG A 24 15.31 4.62 -13.21
C ARG A 24 14.56 5.41 -14.28
N PRO A 25 13.25 5.23 -14.46
CA PRO A 25 12.44 6.00 -15.40
C PRO A 25 12.54 7.51 -15.15
N ASP A 26 12.57 8.33 -16.20
CA ASP A 26 12.60 9.78 -16.07
C ASP A 26 11.24 10.42 -16.35
N LEU A 27 10.41 10.51 -15.31
CA LEU A 27 9.10 11.16 -15.35
C LEU A 27 9.19 12.64 -15.71
N VAL A 28 10.27 13.32 -15.33
CA VAL A 28 10.42 14.77 -15.52
C VAL A 28 10.76 15.08 -16.98
N ALA A 29 11.76 14.39 -17.52
CA ALA A 29 12.16 14.56 -18.91
C ALA A 29 11.06 14.10 -19.88
N SER A 30 10.47 12.92 -19.64
CA SER A 30 9.36 12.41 -20.45
C SER A 30 8.09 13.27 -20.36
N GLY A 31 7.93 14.00 -19.27
CA GLY A 31 6.78 14.90 -19.04
C GLY A 31 6.85 16.26 -19.73
N GLN A 32 7.97 16.63 -20.38
CA GLN A 32 8.19 18.00 -20.94
C GLN A 32 7.05 18.51 -21.82
N LYS A 33 6.46 17.65 -22.63
CA LYS A 33 5.38 18.01 -23.57
C LYS A 33 3.96 17.91 -22.98
N ARG A 34 3.80 17.38 -21.77
CA ARG A 34 2.49 17.06 -21.18
C ARG A 34 2.24 17.69 -19.83
N LEU A 35 3.28 17.93 -19.08
CA LEU A 35 3.23 18.49 -17.73
C LEU A 35 3.67 19.94 -17.74
N SER A 36 3.01 20.78 -16.96
CA SER A 36 3.44 22.18 -16.75
C SER A 36 4.83 22.21 -16.09
N LEU A 37 5.49 23.35 -16.18
CA LEU A 37 6.78 23.57 -15.50
C LEU A 37 6.64 23.32 -13.99
N LEU A 38 5.57 23.82 -13.39
CA LEU A 38 5.27 23.63 -11.97
C LEU A 38 5.17 22.15 -11.61
N GLU A 39 4.34 21.39 -12.32
CA GLU A 39 4.18 19.93 -12.07
C GLU A 39 5.52 19.21 -12.16
N ARG A 40 6.31 19.48 -13.20
CA ARG A 40 7.63 18.86 -13.37
C ARG A 40 8.58 19.21 -12.22
N THR A 41 8.57 20.47 -11.76
CA THR A 41 9.39 20.91 -10.64
C THR A 41 8.98 20.21 -9.35
N LEU A 42 7.67 20.14 -9.05
CA LEU A 42 7.15 19.46 -7.86
C LEU A 42 7.46 17.95 -7.88
N ILE A 43 7.29 17.32 -9.03
CA ILE A 43 7.63 15.90 -9.22
C ILE A 43 9.14 15.70 -9.02
N ALA A 44 10.00 16.55 -9.59
CA ALA A 44 11.45 16.46 -9.43
C ALA A 44 11.88 16.60 -7.96
N ILE A 45 11.29 17.54 -7.20
CA ILE A 45 11.57 17.72 -5.77
C ILE A 45 11.21 16.45 -5.01
N VAL A 46 9.98 15.92 -5.17
CA VAL A 46 9.56 14.71 -4.45
C VAL A 46 10.37 13.49 -4.89
N ARG A 47 10.63 13.33 -6.19
CA ARG A 47 11.47 12.25 -6.74
C ARG A 47 12.85 12.21 -6.08
N ARG A 48 13.46 13.38 -5.85
CA ARG A 48 14.77 13.48 -5.20
C ARG A 48 14.76 13.01 -3.75
N THR A 49 13.63 13.08 -3.05
CA THR A 49 13.51 12.57 -1.66
C THR A 49 13.67 11.07 -1.56
N PHE A 50 13.55 10.34 -2.67
CA PHE A 50 13.74 8.89 -2.74
C PHE A 50 15.16 8.48 -3.18
N GLU A 51 16.06 9.46 -3.45
CA GLU A 51 17.47 9.14 -3.67
C GLU A 51 18.15 8.75 -2.35
N PRO A 52 19.09 7.79 -2.38
CA PRO A 52 19.84 7.43 -1.18
C PRO A 52 20.63 8.61 -0.64
N GLY A 53 20.59 8.84 0.67
CA GLY A 53 21.33 9.91 1.32
C GLY A 53 20.78 10.30 2.68
N LEU A 54 21.44 11.22 3.37
CA LEU A 54 21.05 11.69 4.70
C LEU A 54 19.65 12.30 4.72
N PHE A 55 19.30 13.07 3.67
CA PHE A 55 17.98 13.69 3.58
C PHE A 55 16.86 12.65 3.50
N SER A 56 17.00 11.61 2.67
CA SER A 56 16.04 10.50 2.59
C SER A 56 15.90 9.77 3.92
N ARG A 57 17.01 9.55 4.63
CA ARG A 57 17.00 8.93 5.98
C ARG A 57 16.30 9.81 7.00
N ALA A 58 16.53 11.12 6.99
CA ALA A 58 15.85 12.07 7.87
C ALA A 58 14.34 12.07 7.63
N LEU A 59 13.90 12.08 6.35
CA LEU A 59 12.49 11.98 6.00
C LEU A 59 11.87 10.66 6.45
N GLN A 60 12.58 9.55 6.28
CA GLN A 60 12.13 8.24 6.75
C GLN A 60 12.00 8.21 8.29
N TYR A 61 12.94 8.80 9.00
CA TYR A 61 12.88 8.94 10.44
C TYR A 61 11.66 9.78 10.87
N GLY A 62 11.47 10.95 10.26
CA GLY A 62 10.31 11.81 10.52
C GLY A 62 8.98 11.13 10.20
N GLN A 63 8.90 10.38 9.08
CA GLN A 63 7.72 9.60 8.70
C GLN A 63 7.36 8.56 9.78
N ARG A 64 8.37 7.89 10.34
CA ARG A 64 8.18 6.83 11.35
C ARG A 64 7.85 7.40 12.72
N THR A 65 8.49 8.48 13.13
CA THR A 65 8.31 9.05 14.47
C THR A 65 7.12 9.99 14.55
N ILE A 66 7.14 11.06 13.77
CA ILE A 66 6.09 12.09 13.80
C ILE A 66 4.87 11.62 12.99
N GLY A 67 5.07 11.26 11.70
CA GLY A 67 3.98 10.94 10.80
C GLY A 67 3.13 9.77 11.26
N CYS A 68 3.75 8.64 11.58
CA CYS A 68 3.01 7.46 12.04
C CYS A 68 2.68 7.52 13.53
N GLY A 69 3.46 8.24 14.34
CA GLY A 69 3.25 8.34 15.79
C GLY A 69 1.92 9.00 16.14
N TRP A 70 1.61 10.16 15.55
CA TRP A 70 0.35 10.84 15.83
C TRP A 70 -0.86 10.05 15.30
N ILE A 71 -0.75 9.41 14.12
CA ILE A 71 -1.83 8.57 13.57
C ILE A 71 -2.12 7.39 14.51
N HIS A 72 -1.07 6.71 14.97
CA HIS A 72 -1.21 5.65 15.96
C HIS A 72 -1.93 6.15 17.21
N HIS A 73 -1.49 7.29 17.76
CA HIS A 73 -2.08 7.87 18.97
C HIS A 73 -3.56 8.24 18.77
N CYS A 74 -3.91 8.80 17.60
CA CYS A 74 -5.27 9.24 17.28
C CYS A 74 -6.24 8.11 16.88
N THR A 75 -5.78 6.84 16.84
CA THR A 75 -6.64 5.70 16.46
C THR A 75 -6.54 4.50 17.39
N LYS A 76 -5.61 4.52 18.35
CA LYS A 76 -5.25 3.35 19.16
C LYS A 76 -6.35 2.79 20.06
N HIS A 77 -7.31 3.62 20.50
CA HIS A 77 -8.36 3.20 21.43
C HIS A 77 -9.53 2.48 20.75
N LEU A 78 -9.73 2.73 19.45
CA LEU A 78 -10.78 2.10 18.65
C LEU A 78 -10.26 1.03 17.70
N ARG A 79 -8.93 0.86 17.58
CA ARG A 79 -8.29 -0.01 16.60
C ARG A 79 -8.11 -1.43 17.11
N HIS A 80 -8.60 -2.40 16.34
CA HIS A 80 -8.45 -3.84 16.55
C HIS A 80 -7.71 -4.44 15.36
N VAL A 81 -6.54 -5.03 15.62
CA VAL A 81 -5.65 -5.58 14.58
C VAL A 81 -5.64 -7.10 14.70
N HIS A 82 -5.93 -7.77 13.59
CA HIS A 82 -5.97 -9.22 13.46
C HIS A 82 -5.08 -9.70 12.33
N GLY A 83 -4.61 -10.95 12.39
CA GLY A 83 -3.80 -11.57 11.35
C GLY A 83 -2.37 -11.06 11.26
N TYR A 84 -1.87 -10.30 12.24
CA TYR A 84 -0.49 -9.79 12.23
C TYR A 84 0.54 -10.93 12.18
N GLU A 85 0.25 -12.05 12.78
CA GLU A 85 1.05 -13.28 12.80
C GLU A 85 1.19 -13.95 11.42
N ARG A 86 0.39 -13.52 10.44
CA ARG A 86 0.42 -14.01 9.04
C ARG A 86 1.43 -13.27 8.18
N LEU A 87 1.95 -12.16 8.69
CA LEU A 87 2.93 -11.36 7.97
C LEU A 87 4.26 -12.11 7.87
N PRO A 88 4.95 -12.05 6.73
CA PRO A 88 6.29 -12.58 6.63
C PRO A 88 7.24 -11.74 7.50
N PRO A 89 8.45 -12.25 7.82
CA PRO A 89 9.51 -11.42 8.37
C PRO A 89 9.74 -10.22 7.44
N LEU A 90 9.53 -9.00 7.99
CA LEU A 90 9.67 -7.76 7.20
C LEU A 90 11.14 -7.33 7.19
N ASP A 91 11.95 -7.96 6.32
CA ASP A 91 13.36 -7.63 6.13
C ASP A 91 13.51 -6.20 5.60
N ARG A 92 14.39 -5.41 6.21
CA ARG A 92 14.67 -4.02 5.81
C ARG A 92 15.25 -3.89 4.41
N GLY A 93 15.95 -4.89 3.92
CA GLY A 93 16.53 -4.93 2.58
C GLY A 93 15.53 -5.23 1.49
N GLN A 94 14.44 -5.91 1.82
CA GLN A 94 13.38 -6.27 0.89
C GLN A 94 12.33 -5.16 0.80
N SER A 95 11.64 -5.05 -0.32
CA SER A 95 10.45 -4.21 -0.45
C SER A 95 9.18 -5.04 -0.40
N TYR A 96 8.07 -4.40 -0.07
CA TYR A 96 6.75 -5.02 0.01
C TYR A 96 5.68 -4.12 -0.59
N ILE A 97 4.58 -4.71 -1.02
CA ILE A 97 3.36 -4.00 -1.39
C ILE A 97 2.26 -4.38 -0.40
N LEU A 98 1.60 -3.41 0.18
CA LEU A 98 0.39 -3.56 0.97
C LEU A 98 -0.80 -3.14 0.13
N ILE A 99 -1.76 -4.04 -0.02
CA ILE A 99 -2.99 -3.81 -0.80
C ILE A 99 -4.17 -3.73 0.15
N ALA A 100 -4.93 -2.63 0.07
CA ALA A 100 -6.09 -2.41 0.91
C ALA A 100 -7.33 -2.01 0.10
N ASN A 101 -8.53 -2.32 0.60
CA ASN A 101 -9.76 -1.66 0.18
C ASN A 101 -9.70 -0.14 0.44
N HIS A 102 -10.57 0.65 -0.19
CA HIS A 102 -10.50 2.11 -0.09
C HIS A 102 -11.82 2.75 0.30
N ARG A 103 -12.01 3.02 1.58
CA ARG A 103 -13.23 3.65 2.13
C ARG A 103 -12.95 5.03 2.73
N SER A 104 -11.77 5.21 3.33
CA SER A 104 -11.34 6.47 3.94
C SER A 104 -10.02 6.97 3.34
N PHE A 105 -9.80 8.27 3.42
CA PHE A 105 -8.50 8.87 3.11
C PHE A 105 -7.39 8.32 4.03
N PHE A 106 -7.77 7.89 5.23
CA PHE A 106 -6.84 7.50 6.28
C PHE A 106 -6.55 5.99 6.34
N ASP A 107 -7.16 5.17 5.47
CA ASP A 107 -7.05 3.71 5.51
C ASP A 107 -5.59 3.24 5.64
N LEU A 108 -4.77 3.53 4.65
CA LEU A 108 -3.36 3.12 4.64
C LEU A 108 -2.52 3.82 5.72
N TYR A 109 -2.85 5.07 6.07
CA TYR A 109 -2.14 5.76 7.14
C TYR A 109 -2.28 5.03 8.48
N VAL A 110 -3.47 4.54 8.80
CA VAL A 110 -3.75 3.82 10.05
C VAL A 110 -3.04 2.47 10.05
N VAL A 111 -3.07 1.74 8.93
CA VAL A 111 -2.37 0.46 8.80
C VAL A 111 -0.87 0.64 8.95
N PHE A 112 -0.27 1.60 8.23
CA PHE A 112 1.16 1.87 8.36
C PHE A 112 1.55 2.45 9.72
N GLY A 113 0.68 3.25 10.34
CA GLY A 113 0.87 3.74 11.72
C GLY A 113 0.99 2.59 12.72
N ASP A 114 0.19 1.54 12.57
CA ASP A 114 0.27 0.34 13.39
C ASP A 114 1.55 -0.47 13.10
N LEU A 115 1.85 -0.72 11.84
CA LEU A 115 3.07 -1.45 11.45
C LEU A 115 4.34 -0.78 11.93
N VAL A 116 4.43 0.55 11.83
CA VAL A 116 5.58 1.33 12.32
C VAL A 116 5.68 1.26 13.84
N HIS A 117 4.55 1.35 14.55
CA HIS A 117 4.54 1.18 16.01
C HIS A 117 5.06 -0.21 16.43
N ARG A 118 4.83 -1.23 15.62
CA ARG A 118 5.35 -2.60 15.79
C ARG A 118 6.77 -2.82 15.25
N GLY A 119 7.45 -1.76 14.81
CA GLY A 119 8.86 -1.81 14.42
C GLY A 119 9.14 -1.82 12.92
N LEU A 120 8.18 -1.59 12.05
CA LEU A 120 8.43 -1.43 10.61
C LEU A 120 9.45 -0.32 10.36
N GLN A 121 10.45 -0.60 9.50
CA GLN A 121 11.55 0.33 9.25
C GLN A 121 11.70 0.76 7.78
N HIS A 122 10.78 0.34 6.93
CA HIS A 122 10.78 0.67 5.51
C HIS A 122 10.43 2.13 5.24
N ARG A 123 10.90 2.66 4.12
CA ARG A 123 10.40 3.91 3.56
C ARG A 123 9.01 3.65 2.97
N ILE A 124 8.00 4.37 3.46
CA ILE A 124 6.61 4.23 3.01
C ILE A 124 6.40 5.10 1.76
N VAL A 125 5.67 4.57 0.78
CA VAL A 125 5.33 5.26 -0.46
C VAL A 125 3.91 4.93 -0.90
N PHE A 126 3.17 5.94 -1.39
CA PHE A 126 1.79 5.80 -1.87
C PHE A 126 1.66 6.40 -3.26
N PRO A 127 1.38 5.61 -4.31
CA PRO A 127 0.98 6.19 -5.58
C PRO A 127 -0.32 6.99 -5.39
N VAL A 128 -0.31 8.23 -5.84
CA VAL A 128 -1.38 9.17 -5.52
C VAL A 128 -1.89 9.88 -6.76
N ARG A 129 -3.16 10.32 -6.75
CA ARG A 129 -3.67 11.20 -7.79
C ARG A 129 -2.84 12.49 -7.84
N SER A 130 -2.40 12.89 -9.04
CA SER A 130 -1.59 14.10 -9.23
C SER A 130 -2.29 15.38 -8.79
N THR A 131 -3.59 15.46 -9.04
CA THR A 131 -4.44 16.59 -8.63
C THR A 131 -4.33 16.79 -7.13
N PHE A 132 -4.16 18.04 -6.71
CA PHE A 132 -3.92 18.50 -5.37
C PHE A 132 -2.44 18.44 -4.93
N PHE A 133 -1.74 17.32 -5.10
CA PHE A 133 -0.36 17.18 -4.60
C PHE A 133 0.69 17.76 -5.53
N TYR A 134 0.39 17.84 -6.84
CA TYR A 134 1.36 18.25 -7.87
C TYR A 134 0.87 19.40 -8.76
N ASP A 135 -0.36 19.86 -8.60
CA ASP A 135 -0.94 20.92 -9.42
C ASP A 135 -0.70 22.32 -8.82
N ASN A 136 -0.32 22.41 -7.54
CA ASN A 136 -0.04 23.65 -6.85
C ASN A 136 1.01 23.47 -5.74
N PRO A 137 1.71 24.57 -5.32
CA PRO A 137 2.73 24.50 -4.27
C PRO A 137 2.19 24.08 -2.90
N LEU A 138 0.93 24.38 -2.58
CA LEU A 138 0.30 23.97 -1.32
C LEU A 138 0.23 22.44 -1.23
N GLY A 139 -0.01 21.76 -2.36
CA GLY A 139 0.01 20.31 -2.42
C GLY A 139 1.37 19.71 -2.03
N LEU A 140 2.48 20.33 -2.44
CA LEU A 140 3.81 19.92 -2.02
C LEU A 140 4.02 20.09 -0.51
N LEU A 141 3.58 21.24 0.04
CA LEU A 141 3.66 21.50 1.47
C LEU A 141 2.86 20.48 2.28
N VAL A 142 1.63 20.19 1.85
CA VAL A 142 0.78 19.16 2.47
C VAL A 142 1.42 17.79 2.39
N ASN A 143 1.97 17.40 1.23
CA ASN A 143 2.71 16.14 1.08
C ASN A 143 3.92 16.09 2.03
N GLY A 144 4.67 17.16 2.18
CA GLY A 144 5.80 17.26 3.09
C GLY A 144 5.40 17.08 4.56
N ILE A 145 4.40 17.84 5.02
CA ILE A 145 3.97 17.88 6.43
C ILE A 145 3.21 16.60 6.82
N MET A 146 2.25 16.17 6.01
CA MET A 146 1.38 15.04 6.37
C MET A 146 1.99 13.68 6.12
N SER A 147 2.89 13.55 5.14
CA SER A 147 3.39 12.23 4.72
C SER A 147 4.90 12.13 4.57
N PHE A 148 5.65 13.22 4.84
CA PHE A 148 7.09 13.25 4.60
C PHE A 148 7.44 12.82 3.17
N PHE A 149 6.68 13.36 2.20
CA PHE A 149 6.78 13.09 0.77
C PHE A 149 6.52 11.62 0.37
N ALA A 150 5.71 10.90 1.15
CA ALA A 150 5.30 9.53 0.77
C ALA A 150 4.35 9.50 -0.43
N MET A 151 3.63 10.60 -0.74
CA MET A 151 2.65 10.66 -1.84
C MET A 151 3.36 10.72 -3.19
N TYR A 152 3.82 9.56 -3.69
CA TYR A 152 4.60 9.39 -4.91
C TYR A 152 4.48 7.95 -5.44
N PRO A 153 4.53 7.70 -6.77
CA PRO A 153 4.50 8.66 -7.87
C PRO A 153 3.10 9.22 -8.15
N PRO A 154 3.03 10.35 -8.89
CA PRO A 154 1.75 10.92 -9.31
C PRO A 154 1.08 10.07 -10.40
N LEU A 155 -0.23 9.83 -10.26
CA LEU A 155 -1.09 9.21 -11.26
C LEU A 155 -2.07 10.25 -11.80
N PHE A 156 -2.11 10.39 -13.11
CA PHE A 156 -2.87 11.44 -13.80
C PHE A 156 -4.22 10.91 -14.28
N ARG A 157 -5.30 11.68 -14.07
CA ARG A 157 -6.64 11.38 -14.61
C ARG A 157 -6.97 12.16 -15.88
N ASP A 158 -6.32 13.28 -16.11
CA ASP A 158 -6.43 14.01 -17.36
C ASP A 158 -5.97 13.12 -18.52
N ARG A 159 -6.76 13.04 -19.60
CA ARG A 159 -6.50 12.12 -20.71
C ARG A 159 -5.13 12.33 -21.38
N LYS A 160 -4.69 13.59 -21.50
CA LYS A 160 -3.41 13.91 -22.13
C LYS A 160 -2.24 13.53 -21.22
N LYS A 161 -2.38 13.76 -19.92
CA LYS A 161 -1.38 13.45 -18.89
C LYS A 161 -1.39 11.96 -18.50
N ALA A 162 -2.52 11.27 -18.65
CA ALA A 162 -2.66 9.83 -18.31
C ALA A 162 -1.71 8.93 -19.13
N LEU A 163 -1.23 9.40 -20.28
CA LEU A 163 -0.17 8.74 -21.04
C LEU A 163 1.17 8.63 -20.28
N MET A 164 1.33 9.37 -19.16
CA MET A 164 2.48 9.27 -18.25
C MET A 164 2.30 8.18 -17.18
N ASN A 165 1.09 7.66 -16.97
CA ASN A 165 0.83 6.67 -15.92
C ASN A 165 1.64 5.38 -16.06
N PRO A 166 1.85 4.79 -17.26
CA PRO A 166 2.72 3.62 -17.39
C PRO A 166 4.12 3.88 -16.83
N LEU A 167 4.70 5.06 -17.13
CA LEU A 167 6.02 5.45 -16.64
C LEU A 167 6.02 5.71 -15.11
N ALA A 168 4.94 6.28 -14.57
CA ALA A 168 4.77 6.44 -13.12
C ALA A 168 4.70 5.08 -12.39
N LEU A 169 4.03 4.10 -12.97
CA LEU A 169 3.98 2.74 -12.42
C LEU A 169 5.34 2.02 -12.53
N GLU A 170 6.09 2.26 -13.60
CA GLU A 170 7.47 1.76 -13.75
C GLU A 170 8.42 2.40 -12.72
N GLU A 171 8.27 3.69 -12.43
CA GLU A 171 9.00 4.37 -11.37
C GLU A 171 8.73 3.73 -10.00
N LEU A 172 7.46 3.40 -9.69
CA LEU A 172 7.11 2.71 -8.46
C LEU A 172 7.74 1.30 -8.40
N ALA A 173 7.64 0.55 -9.50
CA ALA A 173 8.25 -0.78 -9.59
C ALA A 173 9.77 -0.71 -9.46
N PHE A 174 10.42 0.31 -10.04
CA PHE A 174 11.86 0.56 -9.86
C PHE A 174 12.21 0.79 -8.39
N LEU A 175 11.48 1.66 -7.68
CA LEU A 175 11.69 1.92 -6.26
C LEU A 175 11.56 0.65 -5.43
N LEU A 176 10.57 -0.19 -5.73
CA LEU A 176 10.34 -1.47 -5.06
C LEU A 176 11.48 -2.47 -5.31
N ARG A 177 11.93 -2.63 -6.57
CA ARG A 177 13.07 -3.52 -6.89
C ARG A 177 14.37 -3.10 -6.21
N ARG A 178 14.54 -1.82 -5.92
CA ARG A 178 15.73 -1.33 -5.23
C ARG A 178 15.82 -1.76 -3.76
N GLY A 179 14.72 -2.21 -3.18
CA GLY A 179 14.65 -2.65 -1.80
C GLY A 179 14.37 -1.52 -0.79
N GLY A 180 13.99 -1.90 0.42
CA GLY A 180 13.77 -0.98 1.55
C GLY A 180 12.49 -0.12 1.47
N MET A 181 11.59 -0.39 0.51
CA MET A 181 10.34 0.33 0.32
C MET A 181 9.14 -0.50 0.78
N PHE A 182 8.12 0.18 1.31
CA PHE A 182 6.83 -0.43 1.52
C PHE A 182 5.76 0.43 0.84
N ALA A 183 5.25 -0.05 -0.29
CA ALA A 183 4.21 0.66 -1.03
C ALA A 183 2.84 0.30 -0.49
N GLY A 184 2.01 1.31 -0.23
CA GLY A 184 0.59 1.12 0.05
C GLY A 184 -0.25 1.47 -1.18
N ILE A 185 -1.10 0.55 -1.63
CA ILE A 185 -1.89 0.72 -2.84
C ILE A 185 -3.35 0.35 -2.58
N HIS A 186 -4.25 1.20 -3.07
CA HIS A 186 -5.67 0.89 -3.18
C HIS A 186 -5.99 0.50 -4.63
N PRO A 187 -6.25 -0.78 -4.93
CA PRO A 187 -6.48 -1.24 -6.30
C PRO A 187 -7.69 -0.59 -6.98
N GLU A 188 -8.66 -0.18 -6.21
CA GLU A 188 -9.86 0.52 -6.67
C GLU A 188 -9.54 1.90 -7.31
N GLY A 189 -8.39 2.49 -6.99
CA GLY A 189 -7.93 3.80 -7.49
C GLY A 189 -8.78 4.99 -7.06
N THR A 190 -9.91 4.77 -6.39
CA THR A 190 -10.76 5.80 -5.78
C THR A 190 -11.59 5.21 -4.66
N ARG A 191 -11.98 6.06 -3.71
CA ARG A 191 -12.84 5.63 -2.59
C ARG A 191 -14.23 5.25 -3.09
N LYS A 192 -14.73 4.12 -2.63
CA LYS A 192 -16.13 3.77 -2.74
C LYS A 192 -16.90 4.51 -1.65
N ARG A 193 -18.08 5.07 -1.99
CA ARG A 193 -18.80 6.01 -1.11
C ARG A 193 -20.20 5.53 -0.70
N ASP A 194 -20.54 4.30 -1.04
CA ASP A 194 -21.77 3.67 -0.53
C ASP A 194 -21.61 3.24 0.93
N ASP A 195 -22.69 2.77 1.53
CA ASP A 195 -22.73 2.40 2.94
C ASP A 195 -22.25 0.96 3.21
N ASP A 196 -22.12 0.12 2.15
CA ASP A 196 -21.65 -1.25 2.29
C ASP A 196 -20.10 -1.35 2.20
N PRO A 197 -19.39 -1.61 3.32
CA PRO A 197 -17.95 -1.69 3.35
C PRO A 197 -17.37 -2.95 2.67
N TYR A 198 -18.18 -3.95 2.40
CA TYR A 198 -17.76 -5.26 1.89
C TYR A 198 -17.88 -5.40 0.38
N THR A 199 -18.34 -4.39 -0.32
CA THR A 199 -18.35 -4.33 -1.78
C THR A 199 -17.26 -3.38 -2.29
N PHE A 200 -16.67 -3.71 -3.44
CA PHE A 200 -15.50 -3.03 -3.98
C PHE A 200 -15.75 -2.48 -5.38
N LEU A 201 -15.01 -1.45 -5.74
CA LEU A 201 -14.90 -1.03 -7.13
C LEU A 201 -13.96 -1.99 -7.90
N PRO A 202 -14.09 -2.09 -9.23
CA PRO A 202 -13.19 -2.91 -10.03
C PRO A 202 -11.72 -2.50 -9.84
N ALA A 203 -10.86 -3.50 -9.72
CA ALA A 203 -9.42 -3.27 -9.60
C ALA A 203 -8.82 -2.65 -10.86
N GLN A 204 -7.93 -1.69 -10.67
CA GLN A 204 -7.20 -1.06 -11.76
C GLN A 204 -6.02 -1.94 -12.18
N ARG A 205 -5.93 -2.29 -13.47
CA ARG A 205 -4.86 -3.12 -14.04
C ARG A 205 -3.44 -2.60 -13.79
N GLY A 206 -3.29 -1.31 -13.48
CA GLY A 206 -2.00 -0.72 -13.14
C GLY A 206 -1.36 -1.32 -11.89
N VAL A 207 -2.16 -1.84 -10.96
CA VAL A 207 -1.66 -2.54 -9.76
C VAL A 207 -0.99 -3.84 -10.16
N GLY A 208 -1.62 -4.64 -11.03
CA GLY A 208 -1.04 -5.88 -11.55
C GLY A 208 0.26 -5.63 -12.32
N LYS A 209 0.35 -4.51 -13.08
CA LYS A 209 1.61 -4.11 -13.73
C LYS A 209 2.73 -3.89 -12.70
N VAL A 210 2.47 -3.12 -11.64
CA VAL A 210 3.48 -2.86 -10.59
C VAL A 210 3.91 -4.16 -9.91
N ILE A 211 2.96 -5.03 -9.59
CA ILE A 211 3.23 -6.32 -8.95
C ILE A 211 4.11 -7.19 -9.86
N GLN A 212 3.71 -7.35 -11.13
CA GLN A 212 4.45 -8.16 -12.10
C GLN A 212 5.85 -7.59 -12.39
N ASP A 213 5.99 -6.27 -12.45
CA ASP A 213 7.26 -5.61 -12.72
C ASP A 213 8.20 -5.57 -11.52
N SER A 214 7.67 -5.51 -10.30
CA SER A 214 8.49 -5.44 -9.09
C SER A 214 8.85 -6.78 -8.49
N ARG A 215 7.98 -7.80 -8.64
CA ARG A 215 8.18 -9.16 -8.09
C ARG A 215 8.36 -9.18 -6.56
N VAL A 216 7.90 -8.19 -5.85
CA VAL A 216 7.98 -8.15 -4.38
C VAL A 216 6.75 -8.79 -3.74
N PRO A 217 6.85 -9.32 -2.49
CA PRO A 217 5.71 -9.88 -1.78
C PRO A 217 4.58 -8.87 -1.64
N VAL A 218 3.34 -9.34 -1.82
CA VAL A 218 2.11 -8.54 -1.76
C VAL A 218 1.28 -8.99 -0.57
N ILE A 219 1.03 -8.09 0.36
CA ILE A 219 0.31 -8.34 1.60
C ILE A 219 -1.09 -7.71 1.48
N PRO A 220 -2.16 -8.52 1.47
CA PRO A 220 -3.51 -7.99 1.49
C PRO A 220 -3.90 -7.58 2.91
N VAL A 221 -4.67 -6.50 3.01
CA VAL A 221 -5.26 -6.04 4.27
C VAL A 221 -6.67 -5.51 4.01
N PHE A 222 -7.58 -5.81 4.91
CA PHE A 222 -8.91 -5.20 4.93
C PHE A 222 -9.01 -4.23 6.10
N ILE A 223 -9.55 -3.03 5.86
CA ILE A 223 -9.76 -2.03 6.90
C ILE A 223 -11.17 -1.46 6.83
N ASN A 224 -11.81 -1.32 8.00
CA ASN A 224 -13.17 -0.82 8.14
C ASN A 224 -13.35 -0.04 9.44
N GLY A 225 -14.28 0.92 9.45
CA GLY A 225 -14.65 1.71 10.63
C GLY A 225 -14.03 3.11 10.68
N LEU A 226 -13.27 3.53 9.65
CA LEU A 226 -12.67 4.86 9.61
C LEU A 226 -13.61 5.90 9.02
N LEU A 227 -13.71 7.04 9.70
CA LEU A 227 -14.41 8.21 9.21
C LEU A 227 -13.52 9.03 8.25
N ASN A 228 -14.18 9.78 7.33
CA ASN A 228 -13.49 10.75 6.46
C ASN A 228 -13.32 12.13 7.11
N ASP A 229 -14.01 12.38 8.21
CA ASP A 229 -13.91 13.58 9.02
C ASP A 229 -12.82 13.38 10.08
N LEU A 230 -11.64 13.96 9.85
CA LEU A 230 -10.48 13.79 10.73
C LEU A 230 -10.71 14.31 12.15
N PRO A 231 -11.23 15.54 12.39
CA PRO A 231 -11.54 16.02 13.72
C PRO A 231 -12.49 15.11 14.48
N LYS A 232 -13.55 14.63 13.83
CA LYS A 232 -14.49 13.68 14.40
C LYS A 232 -13.85 12.33 14.68
N GLN A 233 -13.01 11.82 13.78
CA GLN A 233 -12.27 10.56 13.99
C GLN A 233 -11.34 10.66 15.21
N VAL A 234 -10.59 11.76 15.33
CA VAL A 234 -9.67 11.97 16.46
C VAL A 234 -10.44 12.07 17.77
N ARG A 235 -11.46 12.93 17.82
CA ARG A 235 -12.29 13.10 19.02
C ARG A 235 -12.91 11.77 19.46
N SER A 236 -13.55 11.05 18.53
CA SER A 236 -14.21 9.79 18.82
C SER A 236 -13.27 8.69 19.32
N ASN A 237 -11.99 8.74 18.95
CA ASN A 237 -10.97 7.85 19.51
C ASN A 237 -10.72 8.10 20.99
N PHE A 238 -10.70 9.38 21.44
CA PHE A 238 -10.40 9.72 22.83
C PHE A 238 -11.60 9.55 23.77
N ASP A 239 -12.79 9.93 23.32
CA ASP A 239 -14.03 9.76 24.08
C ASP A 239 -14.65 8.36 23.92
N ARG A 240 -14.08 7.52 23.01
CA ARG A 240 -14.51 6.15 22.70
C ARG A 240 -15.95 6.05 22.16
N THR A 241 -16.45 7.11 21.56
CA THR A 241 -17.79 7.15 20.95
C THR A 241 -17.79 6.76 19.47
N GLY A 242 -16.61 6.58 18.86
CA GLY A 242 -16.44 6.19 17.46
C GLY A 242 -16.73 4.71 17.22
N GLN A 243 -16.82 4.38 15.93
CA GLN A 243 -16.87 2.99 15.51
C GLN A 243 -15.53 2.28 15.75
N ASP A 244 -15.59 1.00 16.09
CA ASP A 244 -14.42 0.14 16.12
C ASP A 244 -13.75 0.09 14.75
N ILE A 245 -12.45 0.32 14.70
CA ILE A 245 -11.63 0.24 13.51
C ILE A 245 -10.99 -1.14 13.45
N PHE A 246 -11.40 -1.97 12.50
CA PHE A 246 -10.80 -3.28 12.29
C PHE A 246 -9.77 -3.22 11.17
N VAL A 247 -8.60 -3.81 11.43
CA VAL A 247 -7.52 -4.03 10.47
C VAL A 247 -7.23 -5.52 10.45
N VAL A 248 -7.47 -6.18 9.31
CA VAL A 248 -7.26 -7.63 9.18
C VAL A 248 -6.20 -7.88 8.12
N PHE A 249 -5.04 -8.40 8.53
CA PHE A 249 -3.96 -8.78 7.64
C PHE A 249 -4.14 -10.21 7.12
N GLY A 250 -3.84 -10.42 5.83
CA GLY A 250 -3.75 -11.72 5.21
C GLY A 250 -2.31 -12.21 5.07
N LYS A 251 -2.16 -13.46 4.65
CA LYS A 251 -0.88 -13.99 4.18
C LYS A 251 -0.48 -13.33 2.86
N PRO A 252 0.80 -13.29 2.51
CA PRO A 252 1.22 -12.86 1.18
C PRO A 252 0.44 -13.57 0.07
N VAL A 253 0.02 -12.81 -0.93
CA VAL A 253 -0.80 -13.34 -2.04
C VAL A 253 0.06 -14.25 -2.92
N GLU A 254 -0.43 -15.45 -3.15
CA GLU A 254 0.15 -16.40 -4.09
C GLU A 254 -0.46 -16.20 -5.48
N PHE A 255 0.40 -15.97 -6.48
CA PHE A 255 -0.02 -15.68 -7.84
C PHE A 255 0.08 -16.90 -8.79
N GLY A 256 0.69 -18.01 -8.33
CA GLY A 256 1.01 -19.14 -9.20
C GLY A 256 1.82 -18.65 -10.41
N ASP A 257 1.47 -19.14 -11.59
CA ASP A 257 2.17 -18.81 -12.85
C ASP A 257 1.84 -17.42 -13.42
N LEU A 258 0.93 -16.65 -12.78
CA LEU A 258 0.49 -15.36 -13.33
C LEU A 258 1.65 -14.36 -13.49
N LEU A 259 2.61 -14.38 -12.57
CA LEU A 259 3.74 -13.46 -12.65
C LEU A 259 4.71 -13.81 -13.77
N ASP A 260 4.75 -15.07 -14.23
CA ASP A 260 5.67 -15.56 -15.25
C ASP A 260 5.09 -15.49 -16.66
N GLN A 261 3.80 -15.20 -16.77
CA GLN A 261 3.14 -14.98 -18.05
C GLN A 261 3.66 -13.70 -18.73
N GLY A 262 3.56 -13.66 -20.06
CA GLY A 262 3.92 -12.47 -20.85
C GLY A 262 3.13 -11.23 -20.43
N LYS A 263 3.81 -10.10 -20.32
CA LYS A 263 3.22 -8.82 -19.88
C LYS A 263 2.13 -8.36 -20.86
N SER A 264 0.90 -8.36 -20.40
CA SER A 264 -0.27 -7.92 -21.18
C SER A 264 -1.33 -7.28 -20.26
N PRO A 265 -2.22 -6.45 -20.83
CA PRO A 265 -3.32 -5.87 -20.06
C PRO A 265 -4.22 -6.92 -19.40
N LYS A 266 -4.38 -8.09 -20.02
CA LYS A 266 -5.18 -9.21 -19.49
C LYS A 266 -4.50 -9.83 -18.28
N VAL A 267 -3.21 -10.10 -18.35
CA VAL A 267 -2.42 -10.65 -17.22
C VAL A 267 -2.38 -9.65 -16.07
N HIS A 268 -2.14 -8.37 -16.34
CA HIS A 268 -2.16 -7.32 -15.31
C HIS A 268 -3.53 -7.25 -14.62
N GLN A 269 -4.64 -7.39 -15.38
CA GLN A 269 -5.98 -7.40 -14.78
C GLN A 269 -6.17 -8.64 -13.89
N ALA A 270 -5.79 -9.83 -14.34
CA ALA A 270 -5.89 -11.06 -13.56
C ALA A 270 -5.10 -10.99 -12.25
N ILE A 271 -3.89 -10.39 -12.26
CA ILE A 271 -3.10 -10.14 -11.05
C ILE A 271 -3.85 -9.17 -10.11
N SER A 272 -4.43 -8.08 -10.64
CA SER A 272 -5.18 -7.10 -9.85
C SER A 272 -6.45 -7.72 -9.25
N ASP A 273 -7.16 -8.56 -10.00
CA ASP A 273 -8.36 -9.25 -9.52
C ASP A 273 -8.01 -10.26 -8.42
N ARG A 274 -6.88 -10.96 -8.55
CA ARG A 274 -6.39 -11.90 -7.53
C ARG A 274 -6.13 -11.22 -6.19
N VAL A 275 -5.52 -10.02 -6.18
CA VAL A 275 -5.30 -9.29 -4.92
C VAL A 275 -6.62 -8.75 -4.33
N MET A 276 -7.57 -8.32 -5.17
CA MET A 276 -8.89 -7.91 -4.68
C MET A 276 -9.69 -9.06 -4.11
N GLN A 277 -9.59 -10.25 -4.69
CA GLN A 277 -10.18 -11.45 -4.11
C GLN A 277 -9.65 -11.69 -2.70
N ALA A 278 -8.31 -11.64 -2.51
CA ALA A 278 -7.71 -11.81 -1.19
C ALA A 278 -8.17 -10.75 -0.18
N VAL A 279 -8.32 -9.49 -0.60
CA VAL A 279 -8.90 -8.43 0.25
C VAL A 279 -10.36 -8.71 0.59
N GLY A 280 -11.13 -9.23 -0.37
CA GLY A 280 -12.53 -9.62 -0.15
C GLY A 280 -12.70 -10.74 0.89
N GLU A 281 -11.84 -11.75 0.84
CA GLU A 281 -11.81 -12.84 1.83
C GLU A 281 -11.54 -12.31 3.25
N LEU A 282 -10.65 -11.32 3.39
CA LEU A 282 -10.39 -10.65 4.66
C LEU A 282 -11.58 -9.78 5.11
N GLY A 283 -12.35 -9.23 4.18
CA GLY A 283 -13.59 -8.53 4.48
C GLY A 283 -14.63 -9.44 5.12
N LEU A 284 -14.76 -10.67 4.62
CA LEU A 284 -15.65 -11.69 5.23
C LEU A 284 -15.16 -12.13 6.62
N GLU A 285 -13.84 -12.18 6.84
CA GLU A 285 -13.27 -12.44 8.16
C GLU A 285 -13.55 -11.30 9.11
N GLU A 286 -13.33 -10.04 8.69
CA GLU A 286 -13.61 -8.84 9.49
C GLU A 286 -15.07 -8.81 9.93
N GLN A 287 -15.98 -9.12 9.03
CA GLN A 287 -17.41 -9.16 9.32
C GLN A 287 -17.74 -10.11 10.49
N LYS A 288 -17.12 -11.30 10.51
CA LYS A 288 -17.26 -12.25 11.63
C LYS A 288 -16.65 -11.74 12.92
N LEU A 289 -15.46 -11.14 12.86
CA LEU A 289 -14.77 -10.57 14.02
C LEU A 289 -15.57 -9.41 14.63
N ARG A 290 -16.11 -8.54 13.79
CA ARG A 290 -16.97 -7.42 14.21
C ARG A 290 -18.26 -7.90 14.86
N ALA A 291 -18.95 -8.91 14.27
CA ALA A 291 -20.15 -9.49 14.85
C ALA A 291 -19.88 -10.15 16.20
N ALA A 292 -18.82 -10.92 16.32
CA ALA A 292 -18.42 -11.57 17.58
C ALA A 292 -18.15 -10.54 18.70
N ARG A 293 -17.56 -9.39 18.37
CA ARG A 293 -17.29 -8.33 19.34
C ARG A 293 -18.55 -7.62 19.81
N HIS A 294 -19.53 -7.44 18.94
CA HIS A 294 -20.78 -6.74 19.26
C HIS A 294 -21.92 -7.68 19.72
N GLY A 295 -21.61 -8.94 20.03
CA GLY A 295 -22.57 -9.91 20.59
C GLY A 295 -23.60 -10.43 19.57
N GLY A 296 -23.36 -10.25 18.27
CA GLY A 296 -24.24 -10.75 17.21
C GLY A 296 -23.93 -12.19 16.83
N SER A 297 -24.96 -13.07 16.81
CA SER A 297 -24.86 -14.37 16.15
C SER A 297 -24.91 -14.18 14.64
N PHE A 298 -23.93 -14.75 13.93
CA PHE A 298 -23.87 -14.74 12.47
C PHE A 298 -24.86 -15.76 11.89
N VAL A 299 -25.89 -15.28 11.20
CA VAL A 299 -26.68 -16.13 10.31
C VAL A 299 -26.04 -16.05 8.92
N VAL A 300 -25.37 -17.12 8.51
CA VAL A 300 -24.92 -17.29 7.12
C VAL A 300 -26.16 -17.72 6.34
N GLU A 301 -26.82 -16.79 5.63
CA GLU A 301 -27.72 -17.19 4.56
C GLU A 301 -26.89 -17.88 3.45
N LYS A 302 -27.31 -19.10 3.15
CA LYS A 302 -26.70 -19.98 2.15
C LYS A 302 -27.09 -19.57 0.73
#